data_ed0c5d92585eba58506a96243a1d14b2
#
_entry.id   ed0c5d92585eba58506a96243a1d14b2
#
_cell.length_a   1.000
_cell.length_b   1.000
_cell.length_c   1.000
_cell.angle_alpha   90.00
_cell.angle_beta   90.00
_cell.angle_gamma   90.00
#
_symmetry.space_group_name_H-M   'P 1'
#
loop_
_entity.id
_entity.type
_entity.pdbx_description
1 polymer ?
#
loop_
_entity_poly.entity_id
_entity_poly.type
_entity_poly.pdbx_seq_one_letter_code
_entity_poly.pdbx_strand_id
1 'polypeptide(L)'
;MAAALATGCARVNLGTAALENPQWCARAIAEHGDKVAVGLDVHIVDGRHRLRGRGWETDGGDLWEVLERLDSQGCSRFVVTDVSKDGTLRGPNLDLLRQVADRTAAPVIASGGVSSLDDLRAIATLADRGVEGAIVGKALYAGRFTLPQALAAVRE
;
A
#
# COMPACT_ATOMS: atom_id res chain seq x y z
N MET A 1 1.47 14.10 12.80
CA MET A 1 0.42 13.09 13.09
C MET A 1 -0.83 13.74 13.66
N ALA A 2 -0.80 14.33 14.85
CA ALA A 2 -1.97 14.95 15.49
C ALA A 2 -2.74 15.94 14.60
N ALA A 3 -2.05 16.83 13.88
CA ALA A 3 -2.69 17.78 12.97
C ALA A 3 -3.44 17.08 11.82
N ALA A 4 -2.92 16.01 11.28
CA ALA A 4 -3.60 15.23 10.24
C ALA A 4 -4.86 14.55 10.79
N LEU A 5 -4.79 13.93 11.97
CA LEU A 5 -5.94 13.30 12.60
C LEU A 5 -7.00 14.31 13.03
N ALA A 6 -6.61 15.53 13.37
CA ALA A 6 -7.54 16.62 13.72
C ALA A 6 -8.43 17.07 12.54
N THR A 7 -8.10 16.70 11.31
CA THR A 7 -8.96 16.93 10.14
C THR A 7 -10.22 16.04 10.09
N GLY A 8 -10.30 15.05 10.98
CA GLY A 8 -11.38 14.06 11.01
C GLY A 8 -11.15 12.87 10.08
N CYS A 9 -9.95 12.72 9.47
CA CYS A 9 -9.66 11.53 8.68
C CYS A 9 -9.61 10.28 9.56
N ALA A 10 -10.11 9.16 9.04
CA ALA A 10 -10.12 7.88 9.75
C ALA A 10 -8.69 7.31 9.90
N ARG A 11 -7.81 7.59 8.93
CA ARG A 11 -6.45 7.04 8.86
C ARG A 11 -5.47 8.02 8.24
N VAL A 12 -4.20 7.91 8.64
CA VAL A 12 -3.07 8.61 8.04
C VAL A 12 -2.11 7.58 7.48
N ASN A 13 -1.75 7.71 6.21
CA ASN A 13 -0.73 6.88 5.58
C ASN A 13 0.65 7.54 5.73
N LEU A 14 1.58 6.83 6.37
CA LEU A 14 2.96 7.27 6.56
C LEU A 14 3.83 6.67 5.45
N GLY A 15 4.40 7.50 4.59
CA GLY A 15 5.33 7.09 3.55
C GLY A 15 6.79 7.22 3.99
N THR A 16 7.54 8.09 3.32
CA THR A 16 8.97 8.36 3.55
C THR A 16 9.35 8.51 5.03
N ALA A 17 8.52 9.20 5.82
CA ALA A 17 8.78 9.42 7.24
C ALA A 17 8.91 8.12 8.05
N ALA A 18 8.23 7.05 7.65
CA ALA A 18 8.31 5.74 8.28
C ALA A 18 9.69 5.07 8.04
N LEU A 19 10.30 5.36 6.90
CA LEU A 19 11.60 4.83 6.49
C LEU A 19 12.75 5.65 7.09
N GLU A 20 12.66 6.98 7.04
CA GLU A 20 13.70 7.89 7.48
C GLU A 20 13.78 8.04 9.01
N ASN A 21 12.66 7.88 9.70
CA ASN A 21 12.60 7.98 11.16
C ASN A 21 11.84 6.80 11.79
N PRO A 22 12.46 5.60 11.83
CA PRO A 22 11.84 4.38 12.34
C PRO A 22 11.33 4.49 13.78
N GLN A 23 12.07 5.22 14.62
CA GLN A 23 11.70 5.41 16.04
C GLN A 23 10.43 6.29 16.19
N TRP A 24 10.33 7.33 15.37
CA TRP A 24 9.13 8.15 15.34
C TRP A 24 7.93 7.36 14.80
N CYS A 25 8.14 6.55 13.75
CA CYS A 25 7.11 5.66 13.20
C CYS A 25 6.61 4.66 14.25
N ALA A 26 7.51 4.02 14.99
CA ALA A 26 7.15 3.10 16.06
C ALA A 26 6.29 3.77 17.14
N ARG A 27 6.65 4.99 17.56
CA ARG A 27 5.82 5.78 18.50
C ARG A 27 4.46 6.13 17.92
N ALA A 28 4.39 6.53 16.66
CA ALA A 28 3.13 6.85 15.99
C ALA A 28 2.20 5.64 15.92
N ILE A 29 2.73 4.46 15.62
CA ILE A 29 2.00 3.18 15.62
C ILE A 29 1.48 2.88 17.04
N ALA A 30 2.35 2.95 18.05
CA ALA A 30 1.98 2.65 19.44
C ALA A 30 0.91 3.61 19.98
N GLU A 31 0.98 4.91 19.61
CA GLU A 31 0.08 5.95 20.12
C GLU A 31 -1.28 5.96 19.39
N HIS A 32 -1.29 5.67 18.08
CA HIS A 32 -2.47 5.90 17.24
C HIS A 32 -3.07 4.60 16.67
N GLY A 33 -2.40 3.46 16.79
CA GLY A 33 -2.92 2.13 16.46
C GLY A 33 -3.49 2.03 15.04
N ASP A 34 -4.78 1.68 14.94
CA ASP A 34 -5.52 1.47 13.70
C ASP A 34 -5.69 2.72 12.81
N LYS A 35 -5.36 3.89 13.35
CA LYS A 35 -5.35 5.15 12.58
C LYS A 35 -4.07 5.36 11.78
N VAL A 36 -3.09 4.46 11.88
CA VAL A 36 -1.85 4.50 11.11
C VAL A 36 -1.84 3.41 10.06
N ALA A 37 -1.56 3.79 8.83
CA ALA A 37 -1.14 2.88 7.77
C ALA A 37 0.29 3.25 7.34
N VAL A 38 1.08 2.29 6.87
CA VAL A 38 2.42 2.56 6.34
C VAL A 38 2.44 2.25 4.85
N GLY A 39 2.89 3.22 4.06
CA GLY A 39 3.11 3.08 2.63
C GLY A 39 4.47 2.44 2.35
N LEU A 40 4.46 1.39 1.57
CA LEU A 40 5.62 0.64 1.12
C LEU A 40 5.73 0.76 -0.40
N ASP A 41 6.53 1.73 -0.86
CA ASP A 41 6.81 1.94 -2.28
C ASP A 41 7.97 1.04 -2.68
N VAL A 42 7.66 -0.01 -3.45
CA VAL A 42 8.58 -1.12 -3.77
C VAL A 42 9.13 -0.97 -5.18
N HIS A 43 10.45 -1.02 -5.29
CA HIS A 43 11.17 -1.14 -6.56
C HIS A 43 11.85 -2.50 -6.64
N ILE A 44 11.52 -3.28 -7.67
CA ILE A 44 12.06 -4.63 -7.87
C ILE A 44 13.15 -4.55 -8.94
N VAL A 45 14.39 -4.87 -8.53
CA VAL A 45 15.55 -4.92 -9.42
C VAL A 45 16.29 -6.22 -9.18
N ASP A 46 16.55 -6.99 -10.22
CA ASP A 46 17.24 -8.27 -10.15
C ASP A 46 16.69 -9.22 -9.07
N GLY A 47 15.35 -9.26 -8.94
CA GLY A 47 14.65 -10.06 -7.94
C GLY A 47 14.72 -9.53 -6.51
N ARG A 48 15.37 -8.40 -6.27
CA ARG A 48 15.47 -7.75 -4.96
C ARG A 48 14.36 -6.69 -4.81
N HIS A 49 13.65 -6.76 -3.69
CA HIS A 49 12.58 -5.84 -3.36
C HIS A 49 13.12 -4.73 -2.46
N ARG A 50 13.32 -3.55 -3.03
CA ARG A 50 13.85 -2.37 -2.31
C ARG A 50 12.76 -1.35 -2.10
N LEU A 51 12.69 -0.78 -0.90
CA LEU A 51 11.79 0.35 -0.63
C LEU A 51 12.39 1.66 -1.15
N ARG A 52 11.50 2.56 -1.54
CA ARG A 52 11.82 3.89 -2.04
C ARG A 52 11.17 4.97 -1.17
N GLY A 53 11.90 6.04 -0.93
CA GLY A 53 11.43 7.22 -0.23
C GLY A 53 11.58 8.48 -1.07
N ARG A 54 11.08 9.61 -0.58
CA ARG A 54 11.19 10.94 -1.17
C ARG A 54 10.83 10.98 -2.66
N GLY A 55 9.63 10.52 -2.99
CA GLY A 55 9.23 10.45 -4.40
C GLY A 55 10.08 9.48 -5.24
N TRP A 56 10.55 8.40 -4.57
CA TRP A 56 11.34 7.30 -5.14
C TRP A 56 12.82 7.60 -5.40
N GLU A 57 13.32 8.72 -4.90
CA GLU A 57 14.71 9.14 -5.09
C GLU A 57 15.70 8.47 -4.11
N THR A 58 15.23 8.09 -2.92
CA THR A 58 16.08 7.50 -1.87
C THR A 58 15.80 6.02 -1.65
N ASP A 59 16.85 5.29 -1.27
CA ASP A 59 16.73 3.88 -0.87
C ASP A 59 16.20 3.80 0.57
N GLY A 60 15.10 3.10 0.76
CA GLY A 60 14.43 2.90 2.05
C GLY A 60 14.75 1.56 2.72
N GLY A 61 15.63 0.75 2.15
CA GLY A 61 16.02 -0.55 2.67
C GLY A 61 15.36 -1.74 1.96
N ASP A 62 15.60 -2.92 2.48
CA ASP A 62 14.97 -4.16 2.02
C ASP A 62 13.49 -4.21 2.47
N LEU A 63 12.59 -4.57 1.55
CA LEU A 63 11.16 -4.65 1.84
C LEU A 63 10.85 -5.61 2.98
N TRP A 64 11.47 -6.78 2.98
CA TRP A 64 11.11 -7.86 3.90
C TRP A 64 11.57 -7.55 5.33
N GLU A 65 12.76 -6.99 5.49
CA GLU A 65 13.28 -6.54 6.78
C GLU A 65 12.41 -5.42 7.38
N VAL A 66 12.01 -4.45 6.54
CA VAL A 66 11.17 -3.34 6.99
C VAL A 66 9.75 -3.81 7.31
N LEU A 67 9.17 -4.71 6.50
CA LEU A 67 7.85 -5.29 6.74
C LEU A 67 7.82 -6.03 8.08
N GLU A 68 8.78 -6.93 8.34
CA GLU A 68 8.89 -7.67 9.59
C GLU A 68 9.03 -6.74 10.81
N ARG A 69 9.85 -5.71 10.70
CA ARG A 69 10.01 -4.70 11.76
C ARG A 69 8.69 -3.98 12.04
N LEU A 70 7.99 -3.48 11.02
CA LEU A 70 6.73 -2.75 11.18
C LEU A 70 5.62 -3.64 11.71
N ASP A 71 5.55 -4.88 11.26
CA ASP A 71 4.59 -5.88 11.72
C ASP A 71 4.82 -6.19 13.20
N SER A 72 6.07 -6.39 13.64
CA SER A 72 6.44 -6.59 15.05
C SER A 72 6.14 -5.37 15.93
N GLN A 73 6.09 -4.18 15.37
CA GLN A 73 5.69 -2.94 16.04
C GLN A 73 4.17 -2.75 16.13
N GLY A 74 3.40 -3.68 15.55
CA GLY A 74 1.93 -3.64 15.55
C GLY A 74 1.34 -2.68 14.51
N CYS A 75 2.02 -2.48 13.37
CA CYS A 75 1.46 -1.72 12.25
C CYS A 75 0.14 -2.35 11.79
N SER A 76 -0.93 -1.57 11.78
CA SER A 76 -2.28 -2.10 11.57
C SER A 76 -2.67 -2.24 10.09
N ARG A 77 -1.88 -1.69 9.15
CA ARG A 77 -2.21 -1.72 7.73
C ARG A 77 -1.02 -1.30 6.87
N PHE A 78 -0.87 -1.94 5.71
CA PHE A 78 0.14 -1.59 4.72
C PHE A 78 -0.50 -1.15 3.40
N VAL A 79 0.01 -0.07 2.81
CA VAL A 79 -0.31 0.33 1.43
C VAL A 79 0.90 -0.01 0.57
N VAL A 80 0.74 -0.96 -0.35
CA VAL A 80 1.86 -1.51 -1.14
C VAL A 80 1.76 -1.04 -2.57
N THR A 81 2.79 -0.33 -3.02
CA THR A 81 2.91 0.21 -4.38
C THR A 81 4.12 -0.41 -5.10
N ASP A 82 3.91 -1.01 -6.26
CA ASP A 82 5.02 -1.25 -7.19
C ASP A 82 5.28 0.03 -7.97
N VAL A 83 6.43 0.68 -7.72
CA VAL A 83 6.76 1.97 -8.34
C VAL A 83 6.90 1.88 -9.86
N SER A 84 7.22 0.71 -10.39
CA SER A 84 7.31 0.47 -11.84
C SER A 84 5.93 0.39 -12.52
N LYS A 85 4.89 0.18 -11.75
CA LYS A 85 3.50 0.09 -12.22
C LYS A 85 2.71 1.37 -12.00
N ASP A 86 3.08 2.18 -10.99
CA ASP A 86 2.31 3.35 -10.63
C ASP A 86 2.21 4.36 -11.78
N GLY A 87 1.00 4.84 -12.02
CA GLY A 87 0.68 5.76 -13.11
C GLY A 87 0.77 5.19 -14.53
N THR A 88 1.12 3.91 -14.72
CA THR A 88 1.36 3.32 -16.05
C THR A 88 0.10 2.82 -16.74
N LEU A 89 -0.99 2.54 -16.01
CA LEU A 89 -2.19 1.90 -16.52
C LEU A 89 -1.91 0.53 -17.19
N ARG A 90 -0.97 -0.24 -16.65
CA ARG A 90 -0.56 -1.56 -17.17
C ARG A 90 -0.89 -2.71 -16.23
N GLY A 91 -1.78 -2.50 -15.30
CA GLY A 91 -2.20 -3.47 -14.30
C GLY A 91 -1.33 -3.47 -13.03
N PRO A 92 -1.89 -3.95 -11.90
CA PRO A 92 -1.22 -4.07 -10.62
C PRO A 92 -0.20 -5.22 -10.61
N ASN A 93 0.72 -5.21 -9.65
CA ASN A 93 1.62 -6.33 -9.40
C ASN A 93 0.98 -7.29 -8.38
N LEU A 94 0.15 -8.23 -8.87
CA LEU A 94 -0.54 -9.20 -8.02
C LEU A 94 0.40 -10.13 -7.27
N ASP A 95 1.56 -10.42 -7.86
CA ASP A 95 2.55 -11.30 -7.23
C ASP A 95 3.19 -10.64 -6.02
N LEU A 96 3.58 -9.37 -6.13
CA LEU A 96 4.06 -8.58 -5.00
C LEU A 96 3.00 -8.51 -3.88
N LEU A 97 1.74 -8.22 -4.22
CA LEU A 97 0.65 -8.15 -3.23
C LEU A 97 0.48 -9.47 -2.49
N ARG A 98 0.51 -10.60 -3.21
CA ARG A 98 0.43 -11.94 -2.63
C ARG A 98 1.61 -12.20 -1.68
N GLN A 99 2.84 -11.92 -2.13
CA GLN A 99 4.03 -12.13 -1.33
C GLN A 99 4.03 -11.31 -0.03
N VAL A 100 3.53 -10.07 -0.06
CA VAL A 100 3.41 -9.22 1.14
C VAL A 100 2.31 -9.76 2.04
N ALA A 101 1.12 -10.04 1.51
CA ALA A 101 -0.02 -10.52 2.28
C ALA A 101 0.27 -11.87 2.98
N ASP A 102 1.05 -12.75 2.34
CA ASP A 102 1.45 -14.04 2.92
C ASP A 102 2.46 -13.90 4.09
N ARG A 103 3.04 -12.71 4.30
CA ARG A 103 4.07 -12.44 5.33
C ARG A 103 3.61 -11.56 6.49
N THR A 104 2.40 -11.04 6.46
CA THR A 104 1.84 -10.22 7.54
C THR A 104 0.41 -10.62 7.84
N ALA A 105 -0.01 -10.47 9.09
CA ALA A 105 -1.41 -10.58 9.46
C ALA A 105 -2.17 -9.24 9.29
N ALA A 106 -1.45 -8.14 9.08
CA ALA A 106 -2.07 -6.83 8.87
C ALA A 106 -2.68 -6.73 7.47
N PRO A 107 -3.86 -6.11 7.32
CA PRO A 107 -4.48 -5.85 6.04
C PRO A 107 -3.57 -5.11 5.06
N VAL A 108 -3.59 -5.52 3.79
CA VAL A 108 -2.83 -4.94 2.69
C VAL A 108 -3.75 -4.20 1.74
N ILE A 109 -3.38 -2.99 1.35
CA ILE A 109 -4.05 -2.20 0.32
C ILE A 109 -3.17 -2.16 -0.92
N ALA A 110 -3.70 -2.59 -2.05
CA ALA A 110 -3.04 -2.50 -3.34
C ALA A 110 -2.96 -1.05 -3.82
N SER A 111 -1.81 -0.65 -4.35
CA SER A 111 -1.61 0.67 -4.93
C SER A 111 -0.75 0.58 -6.19
N GLY A 112 -1.05 1.43 -7.17
CA GLY A 112 -0.32 1.50 -8.44
C GLY A 112 -0.80 0.53 -9.52
N GLY A 113 -0.84 1.02 -10.74
CA GLY A 113 -1.04 0.24 -11.96
C GLY A 113 -2.47 -0.11 -12.33
N VAL A 114 -3.45 -0.06 -11.44
CA VAL A 114 -4.85 -0.39 -11.76
C VAL A 114 -5.32 0.39 -12.99
N SER A 115 -5.83 -0.32 -14.00
CA SER A 115 -6.19 0.22 -15.29
C SER A 115 -7.61 -0.15 -15.76
N SER A 116 -8.19 -1.20 -15.21
CA SER A 116 -9.48 -1.77 -15.63
C SER A 116 -10.26 -2.36 -14.46
N LEU A 117 -11.54 -2.67 -14.69
CA LEU A 117 -12.36 -3.40 -13.73
C LEU A 117 -11.85 -4.83 -13.50
N ASP A 118 -11.25 -5.45 -14.52
CA ASP A 118 -10.67 -6.79 -14.39
C ASP A 118 -9.45 -6.79 -13.45
N ASP A 119 -8.66 -5.72 -13.44
CA ASP A 119 -7.59 -5.55 -12.45
C ASP A 119 -8.15 -5.54 -11.03
N LEU A 120 -9.29 -4.86 -10.81
CA LEU A 120 -9.93 -4.82 -9.49
C LEU A 120 -10.48 -6.20 -9.09
N ARG A 121 -11.10 -6.93 -10.04
CA ARG A 121 -11.54 -8.31 -9.80
C ARG A 121 -10.35 -9.21 -9.46
N ALA A 122 -9.22 -9.06 -10.17
CA ALA A 122 -8.01 -9.82 -9.89
C ALA A 122 -7.43 -9.51 -8.50
N ILE A 123 -7.43 -8.25 -8.06
CA ILE A 123 -7.05 -7.87 -6.69
C ILE A 123 -8.03 -8.49 -5.68
N ALA A 124 -9.34 -8.47 -5.95
CA ALA A 124 -10.36 -9.04 -5.07
C ALA A 124 -10.16 -10.54 -4.82
N THR A 125 -9.56 -11.29 -5.77
CA THR A 125 -9.22 -12.71 -5.54
C THR A 125 -8.18 -12.92 -4.43
N LEU A 126 -7.50 -11.86 -3.99
CA LEU A 126 -6.54 -11.90 -2.89
C LEU A 126 -7.15 -11.51 -1.53
N ALA A 127 -8.48 -11.28 -1.46
CA ALA A 127 -9.15 -10.87 -0.23
C ALA A 127 -8.94 -11.88 0.92
N ASP A 128 -9.06 -13.18 0.64
CA ASP A 128 -8.85 -14.26 1.61
C ASP A 128 -7.39 -14.35 2.12
N ARG A 129 -6.46 -13.70 1.42
CA ARG A 129 -5.05 -13.58 1.84
C ARG A 129 -4.75 -12.33 2.65
N GLY A 130 -5.74 -11.42 2.80
CA GLY A 130 -5.59 -10.18 3.56
C GLY A 130 -5.43 -8.92 2.72
N VAL A 131 -5.62 -8.98 1.38
CA VAL A 131 -5.71 -7.76 0.56
C VAL A 131 -7.12 -7.20 0.67
N GLU A 132 -7.30 -6.15 1.48
CA GLU A 132 -8.64 -5.63 1.82
C GLU A 132 -9.17 -4.57 0.86
N GLY A 133 -8.34 -4.03 -0.03
CA GLY A 133 -8.76 -2.95 -0.92
C GLY A 133 -7.70 -2.50 -1.90
N ALA A 134 -8.07 -1.51 -2.71
CA ALA A 134 -7.19 -0.91 -3.70
C ALA A 134 -7.32 0.62 -3.75
N ILE A 135 -6.20 1.30 -3.95
CA ILE A 135 -6.18 2.73 -4.30
C ILE A 135 -6.18 2.83 -5.83
N VAL A 136 -7.16 3.57 -6.35
CA VAL A 136 -7.30 3.83 -7.78
C VAL A 136 -7.11 5.32 -8.03
N GLY A 137 -6.05 5.68 -8.73
CA GLY A 137 -5.73 7.06 -9.08
C GLY A 137 -6.00 7.35 -10.55
N LYS A 138 -4.96 7.22 -11.37
CA LYS A 138 -4.94 7.63 -12.79
C LYS A 138 -6.08 7.04 -13.63
N ALA A 139 -6.50 5.81 -13.36
CA ALA A 139 -7.58 5.17 -14.12
C ALA A 139 -8.91 5.92 -14.01
N LEU A 140 -9.25 6.46 -12.83
CA LEU A 140 -10.44 7.30 -12.62
C LEU A 140 -10.31 8.63 -13.36
N TYR A 141 -9.17 9.31 -13.25
CA TYR A 141 -8.92 10.58 -13.95
C TYR A 141 -8.88 10.41 -15.48
N ALA A 142 -8.42 9.26 -15.96
CA ALA A 142 -8.41 8.91 -17.39
C ALA A 142 -9.77 8.40 -17.90
N GLY A 143 -10.79 8.33 -17.05
CA GLY A 143 -12.15 7.90 -17.44
C GLY A 143 -12.23 6.42 -17.84
N ARG A 144 -11.32 5.57 -17.36
CA ARG A 144 -11.32 4.13 -17.68
C ARG A 144 -12.55 3.43 -17.14
N PHE A 145 -13.02 3.85 -15.98
CA PHE A 145 -14.25 3.43 -15.33
C PHE A 145 -14.64 4.46 -14.26
N THR A 146 -15.84 4.36 -13.75
CA THR A 146 -16.34 5.21 -12.66
C THR A 146 -16.20 4.50 -11.30
N LEU A 147 -16.21 5.25 -10.21
CA LEU A 147 -16.19 4.66 -8.86
C LEU A 147 -17.38 3.71 -8.61
N PRO A 148 -18.64 4.01 -9.00
CA PRO A 148 -19.73 3.04 -8.87
C PRO A 148 -19.47 1.73 -9.62
N GLN A 149 -18.88 1.78 -10.83
CA GLN A 149 -18.52 0.58 -11.58
C GLN A 149 -17.42 -0.22 -10.86
N ALA A 150 -16.40 0.47 -10.32
CA ALA A 150 -15.34 -0.18 -9.53
C ALA A 150 -15.90 -0.89 -8.29
N LEU A 151 -16.80 -0.23 -7.54
CA LEU A 151 -17.44 -0.80 -6.36
C LEU A 151 -18.35 -1.99 -6.69
N ALA A 152 -19.02 -1.97 -7.82
CA ALA A 152 -19.83 -3.11 -8.29
C ALA A 152 -18.94 -4.30 -8.64
N ALA A 153 -17.84 -4.06 -9.36
CA ALA A 153 -16.94 -5.12 -9.84
C ALA A 153 -16.26 -5.94 -8.73
N VAL A 154 -16.12 -5.39 -7.51
CA VAL A 154 -15.48 -6.08 -6.37
C VAL A 154 -16.48 -6.71 -5.40
N ARG A 155 -17.78 -6.60 -5.67
CA ARG A 155 -18.86 -7.19 -4.86
C ARG A 155 -19.42 -8.48 -5.45
N GLU A 156 -19.06 -8.76 -6.69
CA GLU A 156 -19.40 -9.98 -7.43
C GLU A 156 -18.51 -11.15 -6.99
#